data_fa1fc687137e62e885b811e4a00f7bc8
#
_entry.id   fa1fc687137e62e885b811e4a00f7bc8
#
_cell.length_a   1.000
_cell.length_b   1.000
_cell.length_c   1.000
_cell.angle_alpha   90.00
_cell.angle_beta   90.00
_cell.angle_gamma   90.00
#
_symmetry.space_group_name_H-M   'P 1'
#
loop_
_entity.id
_entity.type
_entity.pdbx_description
1 polymer ?
#
loop_
_entity_poly.entity_id
_entity_poly.type
_entity_poly.pdbx_seq_one_letter_code
_entity_poly.pdbx_strand_id
1 'polypeptide(L)'
;MVWEYPDSFVVGREQIRQYAHSVQDLHPASHNDVAAAELGYSATIAPLTFVSIFGLIIQKHFFTHVDVGMETMQIIQVDQKFVYHKPILVGDVLHGAMHIDSVTERFGADIVVTRNVCTNQHGELVLEAYTTLMGHEGDNSVAVKWDPATGQVVRKAVGE
;
A
#
# COMPACT_ATOMS: atom_id res chain seq x y z
N MET A 1 -8.08 -10.69 -11.49
CA MET A 1 -8.50 -9.26 -11.64
C MET A 1 -7.27 -8.38 -11.47
N VAL A 2 -7.13 -7.35 -12.30
CA VAL A 2 -6.10 -6.32 -12.19
C VAL A 2 -6.77 -4.97 -12.02
N TRP A 3 -6.30 -4.17 -11.07
CA TRP A 3 -6.76 -2.82 -10.80
C TRP A 3 -5.60 -1.86 -10.94
N GLU A 4 -5.64 -1.02 -11.97
CA GLU A 4 -4.63 0.02 -12.16
C GLU A 4 -5.02 1.26 -11.33
N TYR A 5 -4.08 1.75 -10.54
CA TYR A 5 -4.26 3.02 -9.86
C TYR A 5 -4.16 4.16 -10.90
N PRO A 6 -5.17 5.03 -10.99
CA PRO A 6 -5.28 5.97 -12.11
C PRO A 6 -4.32 7.16 -12.05
N ASP A 7 -3.60 7.32 -10.94
CA ASP A 7 -2.67 8.40 -10.70
C ASP A 7 -1.26 7.86 -10.43
N SER A 8 -0.30 8.72 -10.22
CA SER A 8 1.07 8.40 -9.89
C SER A 8 1.43 8.85 -8.48
N PHE A 9 2.47 8.25 -7.92
CA PHE A 9 3.03 8.63 -6.62
C PHE A 9 4.43 9.20 -6.81
N VAL A 10 4.59 10.50 -6.57
CA VAL A 10 5.88 11.18 -6.65
C VAL A 10 6.62 11.05 -5.33
N VAL A 11 7.83 10.48 -5.38
CA VAL A 11 8.66 10.23 -4.20
C VAL A 11 9.37 11.52 -3.79
N GLY A 12 8.90 12.12 -2.70
CA GLY A 12 9.44 13.38 -2.17
C GLY A 12 10.56 13.17 -1.15
N ARG A 13 11.56 14.06 -1.15
CA ARG A 13 12.69 14.04 -0.21
C ARG A 13 12.21 14.09 1.25
N GLU A 14 11.33 15.00 1.56
CA GLU A 14 10.84 15.17 2.93
C GLU A 14 9.91 14.03 3.37
N GLN A 15 9.19 13.41 2.43
CA GLN A 15 8.43 12.20 2.71
C GLN A 15 9.35 11.05 3.16
N ILE A 16 10.46 10.82 2.43
CA ILE A 16 11.45 9.80 2.81
C ILE A 16 12.03 10.09 4.19
N ARG A 17 12.46 11.33 4.44
CA ARG A 17 13.04 11.72 5.73
C ARG A 17 12.06 11.53 6.89
N GLN A 18 10.83 12.02 6.74
CA GLN A 18 9.79 11.87 7.76
C GLN A 18 9.46 10.40 8.02
N TYR A 19 9.34 9.61 6.95
CA TYR A 19 9.10 8.18 7.09
C TYR A 19 10.27 7.48 7.80
N ALA A 20 11.51 7.74 7.37
CA ALA A 20 12.70 7.18 7.99
C ALA A 20 12.76 7.50 9.49
N HIS A 21 12.49 8.75 9.88
CA HIS A 21 12.37 9.13 11.29
C HIS A 21 11.27 8.36 12.02
N SER A 22 10.10 8.21 11.41
CA SER A 22 8.95 7.55 12.05
C SER A 22 9.20 6.06 12.35
N VAL A 23 9.99 5.40 11.50
CA VAL A 23 10.38 3.99 11.69
C VAL A 23 11.75 3.82 12.34
N GLN A 24 12.36 4.93 12.81
CA GLN A 24 13.68 4.96 13.44
C GLN A 24 14.82 4.44 12.54
N ASP A 25 14.68 4.59 11.23
CA ASP A 25 15.74 4.35 10.26
C ASP A 25 16.65 5.59 10.19
N LEU A 26 17.78 5.51 10.86
CA LEU A 26 18.78 6.58 10.91
C LEU A 26 19.89 6.40 9.86
N HIS A 27 19.71 5.50 8.89
CA HIS A 27 20.72 5.26 7.87
C HIS A 27 20.94 6.53 7.03
N PRO A 28 22.19 7.06 6.92
CA PRO A 28 22.47 8.37 6.31
C PRO A 28 21.97 8.49 4.86
N ALA A 29 21.98 7.41 4.10
CA ALA A 29 21.53 7.40 2.70
C ALA A 29 20.02 7.68 2.53
N SER A 30 19.22 7.51 3.58
CA SER A 30 17.79 7.90 3.60
C SER A 30 17.58 9.35 4.06
N HIS A 31 18.66 10.09 4.32
CA HIS A 31 18.59 11.47 4.82
C HIS A 31 19.29 12.48 3.93
N ASN A 32 20.31 12.07 3.17
CA ASN A 32 21.04 12.98 2.27
C ASN A 32 21.65 12.28 1.05
N ASP A 33 21.81 13.05 -0.02
CA ASP A 33 22.29 12.55 -1.32
C ASP A 33 23.79 12.18 -1.30
N VAL A 34 24.60 12.82 -0.45
CA VAL A 34 26.03 12.52 -0.37
C VAL A 34 26.26 11.11 0.15
N ALA A 35 25.59 10.76 1.24
CA ALA A 35 25.67 9.42 1.79
C ALA A 35 25.04 8.36 0.86
N ALA A 36 24.01 8.72 0.12
CA ALA A 36 23.43 7.83 -0.91
C ALA A 36 24.42 7.60 -2.07
N ALA A 37 25.14 8.65 -2.50
CA ALA A 37 26.15 8.57 -3.55
C ALA A 37 27.36 7.71 -3.15
N GLU A 38 27.77 7.73 -1.88
CA GLU A 38 28.82 6.85 -1.35
C GLU A 38 28.47 5.35 -1.48
N LEU A 39 27.17 5.03 -1.53
CA LEU A 39 26.65 3.68 -1.78
C LEU A 39 26.35 3.40 -3.27
N GLY A 40 26.63 4.37 -4.15
CA GLY A 40 26.43 4.24 -5.60
C GLY A 40 25.01 4.61 -6.07
N TYR A 41 24.18 5.24 -5.23
CA TYR A 41 22.86 5.72 -5.64
C TYR A 41 22.90 7.15 -6.15
N SER A 42 22.05 7.49 -7.12
CA SER A 42 22.01 8.83 -7.72
C SER A 42 21.27 9.86 -6.86
N ALA A 43 20.50 9.44 -5.88
CA ALA A 43 19.74 10.30 -4.96
C ALA A 43 19.47 9.56 -3.64
N THR A 44 18.96 10.28 -2.65
CA THR A 44 18.49 9.72 -1.36
C THR A 44 17.55 8.54 -1.59
N ILE A 45 17.81 7.43 -0.90
CA ILE A 45 17.04 6.19 -1.04
C ILE A 45 15.92 6.12 0.01
N ALA A 46 14.79 5.55 -0.38
CA ALA A 46 13.69 5.28 0.54
C ALA A 46 14.00 4.04 1.40
N PRO A 47 13.63 4.04 2.70
CA PRO A 47 13.60 2.82 3.50
C PRO A 47 12.76 1.73 2.84
N LEU A 48 13.11 0.45 3.06
CA LEU A 48 12.46 -0.67 2.36
C LEU A 48 10.94 -0.78 2.59
N THR A 49 10.44 -0.28 3.70
CA THR A 49 8.99 -0.29 3.99
C THR A 49 8.27 0.98 3.54
N PHE A 50 8.98 1.99 3.02
CA PHE A 50 8.40 3.26 2.56
C PHE A 50 7.28 3.07 1.52
N VAL A 51 7.42 2.08 0.65
CA VAL A 51 6.42 1.75 -0.38
C VAL A 51 5.05 1.41 0.18
N SER A 52 4.96 1.04 1.46
CA SER A 52 3.68 0.79 2.14
C SER A 52 2.73 1.98 2.08
N ILE A 53 3.25 3.21 2.02
CA ILE A 53 2.44 4.42 1.84
C ILE A 53 1.68 4.35 0.52
N PHE A 54 2.38 4.05 -0.58
CA PHE A 54 1.76 3.93 -1.90
C PHE A 54 0.85 2.71 -1.99
N GLY A 55 1.26 1.58 -1.42
CA GLY A 55 0.43 0.37 -1.33
C GLY A 55 -0.92 0.62 -0.65
N LEU A 56 -0.93 1.38 0.46
CA LEU A 56 -2.15 1.77 1.15
C LEU A 56 -3.05 2.69 0.32
N ILE A 57 -2.46 3.61 -0.47
CA ILE A 57 -3.21 4.49 -1.37
C ILE A 57 -3.93 3.65 -2.44
N ILE A 58 -3.23 2.72 -3.08
CA ILE A 58 -3.80 1.82 -4.10
C ILE A 58 -4.90 0.96 -3.49
N GLN A 59 -4.64 0.35 -2.34
CA GLN A 59 -5.60 -0.50 -1.64
C GLN A 59 -6.86 0.28 -1.24
N LYS A 60 -6.71 1.47 -0.68
CA LYS A 60 -7.83 2.34 -0.35
C LYS A 60 -8.64 2.69 -1.59
N HIS A 61 -7.97 3.09 -2.67
CA HIS A 61 -8.64 3.40 -3.94
C HIS A 61 -9.41 2.20 -4.47
N PHE A 62 -8.83 1.00 -4.42
CA PHE A 62 -9.51 -0.22 -4.82
C PHE A 62 -10.79 -0.47 -4.01
N PHE A 63 -10.71 -0.51 -2.69
CA PHE A 63 -11.86 -0.81 -1.82
C PHE A 63 -12.94 0.29 -1.82
N THR A 64 -12.65 1.49 -2.29
CA THR A 64 -13.66 2.54 -2.46
C THR A 64 -14.42 2.42 -3.78
N HIS A 65 -13.90 1.69 -4.77
CA HIS A 65 -14.48 1.57 -6.10
C HIS A 65 -14.97 0.16 -6.44
N VAL A 66 -14.50 -0.85 -5.71
CA VAL A 66 -14.85 -2.25 -5.94
C VAL A 66 -15.50 -2.82 -4.69
N ASP A 67 -16.73 -3.26 -4.83
CA ASP A 67 -17.38 -4.06 -3.78
C ASP A 67 -16.83 -5.48 -3.83
N VAL A 68 -16.16 -5.88 -2.77
CA VAL A 68 -15.56 -7.21 -2.62
C VAL A 68 -16.41 -8.14 -1.76
N GLY A 69 -17.59 -7.70 -1.33
CA GLY A 69 -18.50 -8.49 -0.48
C GLY A 69 -17.99 -8.67 0.96
N MET A 70 -16.89 -8.02 1.33
CA MET A 70 -16.33 -8.07 2.69
C MET A 70 -16.57 -6.74 3.40
N GLU A 71 -16.82 -6.83 4.72
CA GLU A 71 -16.84 -5.64 5.57
C GLU A 71 -15.42 -5.07 5.69
N THR A 72 -15.16 -3.95 5.01
CA THR A 72 -13.81 -3.37 4.88
C THR A 72 -13.17 -2.97 6.22
N MET A 73 -13.99 -2.73 7.25
CA MET A 73 -13.51 -2.41 8.60
C MET A 73 -13.07 -3.64 9.41
N GLN A 74 -13.37 -4.83 8.90
CA GLN A 74 -12.99 -6.10 9.54
C GLN A 74 -11.87 -6.82 8.77
N ILE A 75 -11.28 -6.15 7.79
CA ILE A 75 -10.13 -6.67 7.06
C ILE A 75 -8.85 -6.42 7.87
N ILE A 76 -8.11 -7.49 8.11
CA ILE A 76 -6.83 -7.47 8.83
C ILE A 76 -5.73 -7.86 7.83
N GLN A 77 -4.63 -7.12 7.82
CA GLN A 77 -3.42 -7.56 7.14
C GLN A 77 -2.68 -8.54 8.03
N VAL A 78 -2.47 -9.76 7.54
CA VAL A 78 -1.84 -10.86 8.30
C VAL A 78 -0.43 -11.18 7.81
N ASP A 79 -0.08 -10.81 6.57
CA ASP A 79 1.26 -10.99 6.03
C ASP A 79 1.59 -9.92 4.98
N GLN A 80 2.88 -9.60 4.86
CA GLN A 80 3.41 -8.67 3.88
C GLN A 80 4.79 -9.14 3.40
N LYS A 81 4.96 -9.23 2.07
CA LYS A 81 6.24 -9.56 1.43
C LYS A 81 6.56 -8.54 0.35
N PHE A 82 7.77 -8.01 0.36
CA PHE A 82 8.32 -7.15 -0.70
C PHE A 82 9.40 -7.89 -1.49
N VAL A 83 9.34 -7.80 -2.80
CA VAL A 83 10.39 -8.26 -3.73
C VAL A 83 10.87 -7.05 -4.50
N TYR A 84 12.05 -6.55 -4.15
CA TYR A 84 12.66 -5.40 -4.80
C TYR A 84 13.49 -5.81 -6.02
N HIS A 85 13.30 -5.10 -7.11
CA HIS A 85 14.09 -5.19 -8.34
C HIS A 85 14.98 -3.97 -8.51
N LYS A 86 14.54 -2.82 -7.97
CA LYS A 86 15.27 -1.55 -7.97
C LYS A 86 15.03 -0.81 -6.65
N PRO A 87 15.98 0.01 -6.18
CA PRO A 87 15.71 0.93 -5.07
C PRO A 87 14.70 1.99 -5.48
N ILE A 88 13.97 2.52 -4.50
CA ILE A 88 13.13 3.71 -4.68
C ILE A 88 13.97 4.92 -4.28
N LEU A 89 14.06 5.90 -5.17
CA LEU A 89 14.86 7.11 -4.98
C LEU A 89 13.98 8.36 -4.94
N VAL A 90 14.50 9.40 -4.31
CA VAL A 90 13.90 10.74 -4.40
C VAL A 90 13.74 11.14 -5.86
N GLY A 91 12.55 11.61 -6.22
CA GLY A 91 12.21 12.04 -7.59
C GLY A 91 11.60 10.96 -8.45
N ASP A 92 11.59 9.70 -8.01
CA ASP A 92 10.87 8.66 -8.73
C ASP A 92 9.37 8.97 -8.82
N VAL A 93 8.79 8.65 -9.96
CA VAL A 93 7.34 8.69 -10.19
C VAL A 93 6.85 7.26 -10.32
N LEU A 94 6.17 6.79 -9.29
CA LEU A 94 5.75 5.41 -9.20
C LEU A 94 4.32 5.24 -9.75
N HIS A 95 4.12 4.18 -10.54
CA HIS A 95 2.83 3.71 -11.01
C HIS A 95 2.56 2.35 -10.41
N GLY A 96 1.31 2.08 -10.04
CA GLY A 96 0.95 0.86 -9.35
C GLY A 96 -0.27 0.17 -9.93
N ALA A 97 -0.20 -1.15 -10.03
CA ALA A 97 -1.32 -2.01 -10.38
C ALA A 97 -1.48 -3.11 -9.34
N MET A 98 -2.68 -3.28 -8.81
CA MET A 98 -3.01 -4.33 -7.85
C MET A 98 -3.66 -5.50 -8.55
N HIS A 99 -3.10 -6.68 -8.35
CA HIS A 99 -3.63 -7.97 -8.78
C HIS A 99 -4.27 -8.68 -7.60
N ILE A 100 -5.42 -9.29 -7.80
CA ILE A 100 -5.97 -10.28 -6.88
C ILE A 100 -5.45 -11.64 -7.34
N ASP A 101 -4.47 -12.17 -6.60
CA ASP A 101 -3.81 -13.43 -6.95
C ASP A 101 -4.61 -14.65 -6.48
N SER A 102 -5.23 -14.58 -5.31
CA SER A 102 -6.11 -15.65 -4.82
C SER A 102 -7.15 -15.14 -3.81
N VAL A 103 -8.29 -15.82 -3.80
CA VAL A 103 -9.32 -15.71 -2.75
C VAL A 103 -9.64 -17.11 -2.29
N THR A 104 -9.49 -17.37 -0.98
CA THR A 104 -9.75 -18.70 -0.39
C THR A 104 -10.46 -18.51 0.95
N GLU A 105 -11.37 -19.42 1.26
CA GLU A 105 -12.01 -19.47 2.59
C GLU A 105 -11.26 -20.47 3.47
N ARG A 106 -10.91 -20.05 4.69
CA ARG A 106 -10.33 -20.91 5.74
C ARG A 106 -10.83 -20.52 7.11
N PHE A 107 -11.27 -21.49 7.88
CA PHE A 107 -11.74 -21.30 9.26
C PHE A 107 -12.87 -20.27 9.38
N GLY A 108 -13.74 -20.16 8.37
CA GLY A 108 -14.83 -19.19 8.34
C GLY A 108 -14.39 -17.76 8.06
N ALA A 109 -13.18 -17.56 7.57
CA ALA A 109 -12.66 -16.28 7.13
C ALA A 109 -12.23 -16.34 5.65
N ASP A 110 -12.46 -15.24 4.94
CA ASP A 110 -11.94 -15.04 3.60
C ASP A 110 -10.48 -14.60 3.68
N ILE A 111 -9.62 -15.28 2.94
CA ILE A 111 -8.20 -14.95 2.81
C ILE A 111 -7.98 -14.49 1.38
N VAL A 112 -7.55 -13.25 1.22
CA VAL A 112 -7.28 -12.62 -0.06
C VAL A 112 -5.79 -12.31 -0.16
N VAL A 113 -5.14 -12.83 -1.19
CA VAL A 113 -3.76 -12.47 -1.51
C VAL A 113 -3.78 -11.48 -2.66
N THR A 114 -3.24 -10.30 -2.42
CA THR A 114 -3.04 -9.28 -3.43
C THR A 114 -1.57 -9.14 -3.76
N ARG A 115 -1.28 -8.75 -5.00
CA ARG A 115 0.06 -8.41 -5.46
C ARG A 115 0.04 -7.04 -6.12
N ASN A 116 0.70 -6.07 -5.52
CA ASN A 116 0.92 -4.76 -6.12
C ASN A 116 2.20 -4.80 -6.94
N VAL A 117 2.10 -4.52 -8.24
CA VAL A 117 3.22 -4.35 -9.16
C VAL A 117 3.50 -2.86 -9.29
N CYS A 118 4.71 -2.44 -8.94
CA CYS A 118 5.10 -1.04 -8.95
C CYS A 118 6.19 -0.81 -10.00
N THR A 119 5.95 0.14 -10.91
CA THR A 119 6.91 0.58 -11.93
C THR A 119 7.29 2.05 -11.71
N ASN A 120 8.45 2.46 -12.24
CA ASN A 120 8.88 3.85 -12.21
C ASN A 120 8.43 4.62 -13.47
N GLN A 121 8.85 5.89 -13.58
CA GLN A 121 8.57 6.79 -14.70
C GLN A 121 9.10 6.28 -16.07
N HIS A 122 9.96 5.28 -16.08
CA HIS A 122 10.50 4.65 -17.29
C HIS A 122 9.80 3.34 -17.64
N GLY A 123 8.76 2.97 -16.88
CA GLY A 123 8.06 1.68 -17.03
C GLY A 123 8.86 0.48 -16.54
N GLU A 124 9.95 0.70 -15.81
CA GLU A 124 10.77 -0.37 -15.26
C GLU A 124 10.17 -0.89 -13.96
N LEU A 125 10.16 -2.21 -13.80
CA LEU A 125 9.70 -2.85 -12.58
C LEU A 125 10.61 -2.49 -11.40
N VAL A 126 10.02 -1.86 -10.37
CA VAL A 126 10.71 -1.47 -9.14
C VAL A 126 10.53 -2.51 -8.06
N LEU A 127 9.29 -2.91 -7.79
CA LEU A 127 9.00 -3.92 -6.79
C LEU A 127 7.66 -4.60 -7.04
N GLU A 128 7.51 -5.76 -6.40
CA GLU A 128 6.25 -6.45 -6.20
C GLU A 128 5.98 -6.59 -4.69
N ALA A 129 4.81 -6.14 -4.26
CA ALA A 129 4.38 -6.22 -2.87
C ALA A 129 3.22 -7.20 -2.75
N TYR A 130 3.43 -8.30 -2.04
CA TYR A 130 2.40 -9.30 -1.76
C TYR A 130 1.81 -9.02 -0.40
N THR A 131 0.50 -8.90 -0.32
CA THR A 131 -0.24 -8.63 0.91
C THR A 131 -1.29 -9.71 1.10
N THR A 132 -1.28 -10.36 2.25
CA THR A 132 -2.35 -11.28 2.65
C THR A 132 -3.31 -10.56 3.59
N LEU A 133 -4.55 -10.50 3.17
CA LEU A 133 -5.65 -9.92 3.92
C LEU A 133 -6.56 -11.04 4.41
N MET A 134 -7.07 -10.91 5.62
CA MET A 134 -8.07 -11.79 6.19
C MET A 134 -9.27 -10.96 6.63
N GLY A 135 -10.45 -11.38 6.19
CA GLY A 135 -11.72 -10.78 6.56
C GLY A 135 -12.79 -11.86 6.69
N HIS A 136 -13.90 -11.53 7.29
CA HIS A 136 -15.07 -12.39 7.31
C HIS A 136 -16.32 -11.55 7.24
N GLU A 137 -17.45 -12.19 6.92
CA GLU A 137 -18.75 -11.56 7.03
C GLU A 137 -18.93 -11.10 8.48
N GLY A 138 -19.08 -9.77 8.66
CA GLY A 138 -19.26 -9.20 9.97
C GLY A 138 -20.61 -9.56 10.58
N ASP A 139 -20.70 -9.34 11.89
CA ASP A 139 -22.01 -9.24 12.53
C ASP A 139 -22.78 -8.10 11.84
N ASN A 140 -23.79 -8.46 11.04
CA ASN A 140 -24.61 -7.54 10.25
C ASN A 140 -25.45 -6.56 11.10
N SER A 141 -25.22 -6.50 12.42
CA SER A 141 -25.92 -5.59 13.33
C SER A 141 -25.49 -4.12 13.15
N VAL A 142 -24.31 -3.87 12.60
CA VAL A 142 -23.78 -2.52 12.38
C VAL A 142 -23.22 -2.39 10.96
N ALA A 143 -23.83 -1.54 10.15
CA ALA A 143 -23.26 -1.16 8.87
C ALA A 143 -22.16 -0.13 9.09
N VAL A 144 -20.97 -0.44 8.63
CA VAL A 144 -19.80 0.46 8.67
C VAL A 144 -19.48 0.89 7.24
N LYS A 145 -19.55 2.18 6.97
CA LYS A 145 -19.28 2.74 5.65
C LYS A 145 -18.17 3.78 5.75
N TRP A 146 -17.28 3.75 4.79
CA TRP A 146 -16.37 4.86 4.55
C TRP A 146 -17.11 5.98 3.83
N ASP A 147 -17.09 7.19 4.39
CA ASP A 147 -17.60 8.38 3.74
C ASP A 147 -16.44 9.08 3.00
N PRO A 148 -16.40 9.02 1.66
CA PRO A 148 -15.34 9.66 0.89
C PRO A 148 -15.36 11.19 0.96
N ALA A 149 -16.51 11.80 1.28
CA ALA A 149 -16.65 13.25 1.38
C ALA A 149 -16.00 13.80 2.65
N THR A 150 -16.10 13.07 3.76
CA THR A 150 -15.55 13.47 5.06
C THR A 150 -14.24 12.78 5.41
N GLY A 151 -13.88 11.70 4.69
CA GLY A 151 -12.73 10.87 5.02
C GLY A 151 -12.89 10.14 6.36
N GLN A 152 -14.11 9.96 6.84
CA GLN A 152 -14.43 9.32 8.12
C GLN A 152 -15.21 8.01 7.94
N VAL A 153 -15.07 7.16 8.92
CA VAL A 153 -15.86 5.94 9.04
C VAL A 153 -17.17 6.26 9.73
N VAL A 154 -18.28 6.00 9.05
CA VAL A 154 -19.63 6.16 9.59
C VAL A 154 -20.18 4.80 9.99
N ARG A 155 -20.58 4.66 11.24
CA ARG A 155 -21.26 3.47 11.79
C ARG A 155 -22.74 3.77 11.93
N LYS A 156 -23.58 2.91 11.36
CA LYS A 156 -25.03 2.97 11.58
C LYS A 156 -25.54 1.59 11.99
N ALA A 157 -26.47 1.54 12.93
CA ALA A 157 -27.20 0.32 13.20
C ALA A 157 -27.99 -0.10 11.94
N VAL A 158 -27.98 -1.38 11.63
CA VAL A 158 -28.78 -1.90 10.49
C VAL A 158 -30.25 -1.80 10.87
N GLY A 159 -30.98 -0.92 10.19
CA GLY A 159 -32.42 -0.68 10.44
C GLY A 159 -32.79 0.74 10.88
N GLU A 160 -31.82 1.64 11.00
CA GLU A 160 -32.08 3.09 11.15
C GLU A 160 -31.85 3.88 9.86
#